data_f88351b746a544b018edddb584b8ec7f
#
_entry.id   f88351b746a544b018edddb584b8ec7f
#
_cell.length_a   1.000
_cell.length_b   1.000
_cell.length_c   1.000
_cell.angle_alpha   90.00
_cell.angle_beta   90.00
_cell.angle_gamma   90.00
#
_symmetry.space_group_name_H-M   'P 1'
#
loop_
_entity.id
_entity.type
_entity.pdbx_description
1 polymer ?
#
loop_
_entity_poly.entity_id
_entity_poly.type
_entity_poly.pdbx_seq_one_letter_code
_entity_poly.pdbx_strand_id
1 'polypeptide(L)'
;MKKKDVSAHVYITNSKIQVLMGSCVKNKLQVVNCYEEPLEEGCILNGIIMNNYSLQNTLTEMWQKYNLPAKGVTLVVNGSSITVKPLKVPQIAPKNVPGFIRGELRDIEGIQNMLVDYSVVTPKNPDGSCSILAVVSTREFITSYISLFKEAKIELEVIDLVQNCLIKMMRRLKSLQGKTYAVFILDKNMLMQCLFSNDNFVMTRRSRILADPTDEGFEREVGQNIRHSRRIKIH
;
A
#
# COMPACT_ATOMS: atom_id res chain seq x y z
N MET A 1 -32.76 -12.56 4.51
CA MET A 1 -31.43 -12.46 3.84
C MET A 1 -30.53 -11.65 4.76
N LYS A 2 -29.43 -12.24 5.28
CA LYS A 2 -28.41 -11.45 6.00
C LYS A 2 -27.86 -10.39 5.05
N LYS A 3 -27.92 -9.11 5.44
CA LYS A 3 -27.24 -8.03 4.72
C LYS A 3 -25.79 -8.47 4.50
N LYS A 4 -25.34 -8.59 3.25
CA LYS A 4 -23.92 -8.83 2.95
C LYS A 4 -23.14 -7.69 3.59
N ASP A 5 -22.15 -8.03 4.43
CA ASP A 5 -21.31 -7.04 5.08
C ASP A 5 -20.49 -6.33 4.00
N VAL A 6 -20.99 -5.20 3.53
CA VAL A 6 -20.30 -4.31 2.59
C VAL A 6 -19.41 -3.41 3.43
N SER A 7 -18.10 -3.45 3.19
CA SER A 7 -17.10 -2.62 3.85
C SER A 7 -16.62 -1.51 2.94
N ALA A 8 -16.13 -0.43 3.55
CA ALA A 8 -15.49 0.68 2.85
C ALA A 8 -13.96 0.46 2.85
N HIS A 9 -13.36 0.55 1.66
CA HIS A 9 -11.92 0.47 1.47
C HIS A 9 -11.44 1.79 0.89
N VAL A 10 -10.61 2.49 1.64
CA VAL A 10 -10.12 3.84 1.33
C VAL A 10 -8.70 3.75 0.83
N TYR A 11 -8.41 4.39 -0.27
CA TYR A 11 -7.06 4.63 -0.75
C TYR A 11 -6.84 6.13 -0.91
N ILE A 12 -5.87 6.66 -0.19
CA ILE A 12 -5.51 8.08 -0.23
C ILE A 12 -4.20 8.20 -1.00
N THR A 13 -4.24 8.98 -2.08
CA THR A 13 -3.10 9.29 -2.94
C THR A 13 -2.62 10.72 -2.73
N ASN A 14 -1.59 11.17 -3.45
CA ASN A 14 -1.16 12.57 -3.40
C ASN A 14 -2.20 13.52 -4.02
N SER A 15 -3.18 13.00 -4.77
CA SER A 15 -4.10 13.81 -5.58
C SER A 15 -5.56 13.62 -5.26
N LYS A 16 -5.94 12.53 -4.62
CA LYS A 16 -7.35 12.19 -4.39
C LYS A 16 -7.56 11.17 -3.29
N ILE A 17 -8.78 11.16 -2.74
CA ILE A 17 -9.31 10.08 -1.92
C ILE A 17 -10.17 9.20 -2.81
N GLN A 18 -9.95 7.90 -2.76
CA GLN A 18 -10.76 6.90 -3.44
C GLN A 18 -11.40 5.97 -2.40
N VAL A 19 -12.70 5.72 -2.54
CA VAL A 19 -13.42 4.78 -1.67
C VAL A 19 -14.10 3.74 -2.52
N LEU A 20 -13.78 2.49 -2.26
CA LEU A 20 -14.44 1.34 -2.86
C LEU A 20 -15.37 0.71 -1.83
N MET A 21 -16.64 0.61 -2.17
CA MET A 21 -17.63 -0.14 -1.40
C MET A 21 -17.77 -1.54 -1.96
N GLY A 22 -17.55 -2.55 -1.14
CA GLY A 22 -17.59 -3.91 -1.64
C GLY A 22 -17.58 -4.98 -0.56
N SER A 23 -17.64 -6.21 -0.98
CA SER A 23 -17.53 -7.39 -0.13
C SER A 23 -16.78 -8.51 -0.85
N CYS A 24 -16.20 -9.41 -0.07
CA CYS A 24 -15.59 -10.62 -0.61
C CYS A 24 -16.37 -11.84 -0.10
N VAL A 25 -17.12 -12.50 -0.97
CA VAL A 25 -17.93 -13.67 -0.63
C VAL A 25 -17.45 -14.87 -1.42
N LYS A 26 -17.07 -15.95 -0.73
CA LYS A 26 -16.56 -17.19 -1.36
C LYS A 26 -15.44 -16.90 -2.39
N ASN A 27 -14.48 -16.07 -2.03
CA ASN A 27 -13.38 -15.64 -2.91
C ASN A 27 -13.78 -14.82 -4.15
N LYS A 28 -15.03 -14.35 -4.23
CA LYS A 28 -15.49 -13.46 -5.30
C LYS A 28 -15.63 -12.05 -4.74
N LEU A 29 -14.89 -11.12 -5.34
CA LEU A 29 -15.02 -9.70 -5.05
C LEU A 29 -16.33 -9.19 -5.69
N GLN A 30 -17.15 -8.53 -4.90
CA GLN A 30 -18.34 -7.83 -5.35
C GLN A 30 -18.16 -6.35 -5.06
N VAL A 31 -17.94 -5.56 -6.09
CA VAL A 31 -17.89 -4.11 -6.00
C VAL A 31 -19.31 -3.57 -6.10
N VAL A 32 -19.71 -2.75 -5.14
CA VAL A 32 -21.02 -2.11 -5.09
C VAL A 32 -20.94 -0.71 -5.69
N ASN A 33 -19.98 0.09 -5.21
CA ASN A 33 -19.74 1.46 -5.67
C ASN A 33 -18.26 1.83 -5.56
N CYS A 34 -17.85 2.81 -6.37
CA CYS A 34 -16.57 3.48 -6.26
C CYS A 34 -16.82 4.98 -6.25
N TYR A 35 -16.16 5.67 -5.33
CA TYR A 35 -16.24 7.12 -5.19
C TYR A 35 -14.83 7.70 -5.21
N GLU A 36 -14.68 8.91 -5.72
CA GLU A 36 -13.42 9.65 -5.60
C GLU A 36 -13.70 11.14 -5.41
N GLU A 37 -12.85 11.78 -4.62
CA GLU A 37 -12.79 13.23 -4.42
C GLU A 37 -11.36 13.71 -4.60
N PRO A 38 -11.14 14.78 -5.35
CA PRO A 38 -9.82 15.36 -5.53
C PRO A 38 -9.33 15.98 -4.23
N LEU A 39 -8.02 15.98 -4.04
CA LEU A 39 -7.35 16.69 -2.96
C LEU A 39 -6.74 18.00 -3.49
N GLU A 40 -6.70 18.98 -2.60
CA GLU A 40 -5.98 20.22 -2.81
C GLU A 40 -4.49 19.92 -3.06
N GLU A 41 -3.86 20.67 -3.93
CA GLU A 41 -2.46 20.47 -4.26
C GLU A 41 -1.55 20.68 -3.05
N GLY A 42 -0.59 19.77 -2.86
CA GLY A 42 0.29 19.80 -1.70
C GLY A 42 -0.34 19.30 -0.39
N CYS A 43 -1.61 18.90 -0.38
CA CYS A 43 -2.28 18.35 0.80
C CYS A 43 -1.57 17.08 1.29
N ILE A 44 -1.10 16.24 0.38
CA ILE A 44 -0.29 15.04 0.66
C ILE A 44 0.96 15.06 -0.22
N LEU A 45 2.10 14.75 0.40
CA LEU A 45 3.38 14.61 -0.30
C LEU A 45 4.01 13.25 0.03
N ASN A 46 4.11 12.40 -0.98
CA ASN A 46 4.69 11.04 -0.83
C ASN A 46 4.03 10.23 0.30
N GLY A 47 2.71 10.39 0.47
CA GLY A 47 1.93 9.76 1.53
C GLY A 47 1.99 10.48 2.88
N ILE A 48 2.78 11.52 3.03
CA ILE A 48 2.83 12.33 4.27
C ILE A 48 1.76 13.41 4.20
N ILE A 49 0.93 13.51 5.23
CA ILE A 49 -0.10 14.54 5.36
C ILE A 49 0.59 15.87 5.65
N MET A 50 0.46 16.84 4.73
CA MET A 50 1.02 18.19 4.85
C MET A 50 -0.04 19.19 5.32
N ASN A 51 -1.30 19.02 4.92
CA ASN A 51 -2.43 19.84 5.34
C ASN A 51 -3.54 18.97 5.92
N ASN A 52 -3.49 18.74 7.25
CA ASN A 52 -4.47 17.90 7.94
C ASN A 52 -5.87 18.48 7.88
N TYR A 53 -6.01 19.81 7.97
CA TYR A 53 -7.32 20.46 7.95
C TYR A 53 -8.05 20.28 6.60
N SER A 54 -7.37 20.54 5.49
CA SER A 54 -7.93 20.36 4.16
C SER A 54 -8.31 18.89 3.92
N LEU A 55 -7.43 17.95 4.30
CA LEU A 55 -7.68 16.52 4.13
C LEU A 55 -8.87 16.04 4.98
N GLN A 56 -8.97 16.50 6.22
CA GLN A 56 -10.06 16.16 7.13
C GLN A 56 -11.41 16.68 6.60
N ASN A 57 -11.44 17.92 6.09
CA ASN A 57 -12.66 18.48 5.52
C ASN A 57 -13.10 17.66 4.30
N THR A 58 -12.21 17.42 3.33
CA THR A 58 -12.54 16.61 2.14
C THR A 58 -13.02 15.22 2.53
N LEU A 59 -12.37 14.58 3.49
CA LEU A 59 -12.77 13.26 3.99
C LEU A 59 -14.17 13.30 4.63
N THR A 60 -14.44 14.29 5.47
CA THR A 60 -15.73 14.44 6.16
C THR A 60 -16.86 14.72 5.18
N GLU A 61 -16.66 15.63 4.23
CA GLU A 61 -17.62 15.96 3.19
C GLU A 61 -17.93 14.76 2.30
N MET A 62 -16.90 14.01 1.90
CA MET A 62 -17.05 12.77 1.13
C MET A 62 -17.92 11.75 1.86
N TRP A 63 -17.68 11.54 3.18
CA TRP A 63 -18.47 10.62 4.00
C TRP A 63 -19.94 11.01 4.07
N GLN A 64 -20.22 12.31 4.24
CA GLN A 64 -21.58 12.84 4.26
C GLN A 64 -22.25 12.76 2.88
N LYS A 65 -21.57 13.21 1.83
CA LYS A 65 -22.08 13.26 0.44
C LYS A 65 -22.54 11.89 -0.05
N TYR A 66 -21.76 10.84 0.24
CA TYR A 66 -22.02 9.49 -0.25
C TYR A 66 -22.64 8.56 0.82
N ASN A 67 -22.95 9.09 2.00
CA ASN A 67 -23.51 8.34 3.11
C ASN A 67 -22.73 7.05 3.42
N LEU A 68 -21.41 7.18 3.58
CA LEU A 68 -20.49 6.07 3.76
C LEU A 68 -20.54 5.51 5.21
N PRO A 69 -20.27 4.22 5.43
CA PRO A 69 -20.26 3.63 6.76
C PRO A 69 -19.11 4.18 7.60
N ALA A 70 -19.42 4.57 8.84
CA ALA A 70 -18.41 5.09 9.77
C ALA A 70 -17.63 4.00 10.51
N LYS A 71 -17.93 2.71 10.31
CA LYS A 71 -17.29 1.57 10.98
C LYS A 71 -16.86 0.51 9.99
N GLY A 72 -15.87 -0.30 10.38
CA GLY A 72 -15.36 -1.37 9.55
C GLY A 72 -14.62 -0.86 8.32
N VAL A 73 -13.92 0.28 8.46
CA VAL A 73 -13.22 0.94 7.35
C VAL A 73 -11.80 0.42 7.26
N THR A 74 -11.39 0.01 6.06
CA THR A 74 -10.01 -0.34 5.74
C THR A 74 -9.34 0.84 5.05
N LEU A 75 -8.20 1.29 5.57
CA LEU A 75 -7.35 2.27 4.91
C LEU A 75 -6.19 1.56 4.22
N VAL A 76 -5.97 1.87 2.95
CA VAL A 76 -4.78 1.45 2.21
C VAL A 76 -3.84 2.65 2.09
N VAL A 77 -2.61 2.48 2.56
CA VAL A 77 -1.60 3.55 2.54
C VAL A 77 -0.44 3.20 1.61
N ASN A 78 0.17 4.26 1.08
CA ASN A 78 1.40 4.21 0.32
C ASN A 78 2.22 5.46 0.66
N GLY A 79 3.50 5.30 0.97
CA GLY A 79 4.31 6.47 1.34
C GLY A 79 5.79 6.16 1.43
N SER A 80 6.61 7.21 1.41
CA SER A 80 8.07 7.13 1.55
C SER A 80 8.50 6.72 2.96
N SER A 81 7.66 6.95 3.97
CA SER A 81 7.90 6.55 5.37
C SER A 81 7.65 5.07 5.64
N ILE A 82 7.34 4.30 4.60
CA ILE A 82 7.11 2.86 4.70
C ILE A 82 8.20 2.12 3.94
N THR A 83 8.92 1.25 4.65
CA THR A 83 9.84 0.28 4.05
C THR A 83 9.19 -1.08 4.01
N VAL A 84 9.20 -1.72 2.85
CA VAL A 84 8.66 -3.05 2.62
C VAL A 84 9.76 -3.93 2.06
N LYS A 85 10.05 -5.06 2.75
CA LYS A 85 11.07 -6.02 2.31
C LYS A 85 10.59 -7.46 2.42
N PRO A 86 10.78 -8.28 1.38
CA PRO A 86 10.63 -9.72 1.51
C PRO A 86 11.79 -10.27 2.32
N LEU A 87 11.47 -11.10 3.32
CA LEU A 87 12.47 -11.76 4.16
C LEU A 87 12.16 -13.25 4.28
N LYS A 88 13.21 -14.07 4.41
CA LYS A 88 13.11 -15.45 4.84
C LYS A 88 13.38 -15.50 6.34
N VAL A 89 12.42 -16.04 7.09
CA VAL A 89 12.50 -16.15 8.54
C VAL A 89 12.73 -17.61 8.90
N PRO A 90 13.76 -17.94 9.71
CA PRO A 90 13.96 -19.29 10.19
C PRO A 90 12.77 -19.72 11.06
N GLN A 91 12.72 -20.99 11.42
CA GLN A 91 11.65 -21.52 12.27
C GLN A 91 11.80 -20.98 13.71
N ILE A 92 11.20 -19.84 13.98
CA ILE A 92 11.17 -19.16 15.29
C ILE A 92 9.74 -18.91 15.73
N ALA A 93 9.55 -18.70 17.04
CA ALA A 93 8.24 -18.38 17.58
C ALA A 93 7.73 -17.03 17.00
N PRO A 94 6.42 -16.89 16.68
CA PRO A 94 5.87 -15.65 16.09
C PRO A 94 6.20 -14.38 16.88
N LYS A 95 6.25 -14.45 18.20
CA LYS A 95 6.64 -13.33 19.07
C LYS A 95 8.06 -12.79 18.84
N ASN A 96 8.96 -13.63 18.28
CA ASN A 96 10.36 -13.27 18.02
C ASN A 96 10.56 -12.70 16.62
N VAL A 97 9.58 -12.83 15.71
CA VAL A 97 9.67 -12.34 14.33
C VAL A 97 9.91 -10.82 14.24
N PRO A 98 9.23 -9.96 15.02
CA PRO A 98 9.54 -8.52 15.01
C PRO A 98 10.98 -8.19 15.40
N GLY A 99 11.54 -8.91 16.37
CA GLY A 99 12.96 -8.77 16.75
C GLY A 99 13.92 -9.20 15.64
N PHE A 100 13.62 -10.33 14.98
CA PHE A 100 14.35 -10.79 13.80
C PHE A 100 14.33 -9.75 12.67
N ILE A 101 13.15 -9.18 12.35
CA ILE A 101 13.01 -8.13 11.33
C ILE A 101 13.88 -6.93 11.66
N ARG A 102 13.90 -6.47 12.92
CA ARG A 102 14.76 -5.35 13.33
C ARG A 102 16.26 -5.67 13.16
N GLY A 103 16.65 -6.92 13.41
CA GLY A 103 18.01 -7.40 13.19
C GLY A 103 18.42 -7.36 11.71
N GLU A 104 17.53 -7.86 10.83
CA GLU A 104 17.75 -7.87 9.38
C GLU A 104 17.76 -6.47 8.75
N LEU A 105 17.03 -5.53 9.36
CA LEU A 105 16.86 -4.16 8.87
C LEU A 105 17.63 -3.13 9.71
N ARG A 106 18.68 -3.56 10.41
CA ARG A 106 19.50 -2.72 11.30
C ARG A 106 20.13 -1.50 10.63
N ASP A 107 20.28 -1.54 9.29
CA ASP A 107 20.82 -0.42 8.51
C ASP A 107 19.81 0.74 8.37
N ILE A 108 18.55 0.52 8.76
CA ILE A 108 17.54 1.58 8.80
C ILE A 108 17.74 2.38 10.08
N GLU A 109 18.06 3.67 9.93
CA GLU A 109 18.22 4.58 11.06
C GLU A 109 16.94 4.64 11.90
N GLY A 110 17.08 4.53 13.21
CA GLY A 110 15.97 4.59 14.16
C GLY A 110 15.05 3.36 14.17
N ILE A 111 15.41 2.24 13.55
CA ILE A 111 14.60 1.02 13.44
C ILE A 111 14.03 0.55 14.79
N GLN A 112 14.73 0.77 15.90
CA GLN A 112 14.31 0.35 17.23
C GLN A 112 13.03 1.05 17.71
N ASN A 113 12.80 2.28 17.23
CA ASN A 113 11.64 3.11 17.57
C ASN A 113 10.51 3.02 16.53
N MET A 114 10.74 2.33 15.42
CA MET A 114 9.75 2.19 14.35
C MET A 114 8.71 1.11 14.69
N LEU A 115 7.54 1.24 14.07
CA LEU A 115 6.55 0.18 14.02
C LEU A 115 7.05 -0.90 13.07
N VAL A 116 6.91 -2.16 13.49
CA VAL A 116 7.25 -3.32 12.69
C VAL A 116 6.05 -4.25 12.64
N ASP A 117 5.70 -4.67 11.44
CA ASP A 117 4.67 -5.68 11.19
C ASP A 117 5.09 -6.59 10.05
N TYR A 118 4.37 -7.68 9.82
CA TYR A 118 4.65 -8.57 8.71
C TYR A 118 3.42 -9.35 8.25
N SER A 119 3.39 -9.71 6.99
CA SER A 119 2.43 -10.68 6.45
C SER A 119 3.15 -11.93 5.96
N VAL A 120 2.55 -13.10 6.26
CA VAL A 120 3.09 -14.38 5.80
C VAL A 120 2.79 -14.56 4.31
N VAL A 121 3.84 -14.70 3.51
CA VAL A 121 3.77 -14.93 2.06
C VAL A 121 3.76 -16.41 1.74
N THR A 122 4.71 -17.16 2.32
CA THR A 122 4.80 -18.61 2.21
C THR A 122 5.02 -19.18 3.60
N PRO A 123 4.06 -19.94 4.16
CA PRO A 123 4.16 -20.42 5.55
C PRO A 123 5.32 -21.36 5.79
N LYS A 124 5.68 -22.16 4.77
CA LYS A 124 6.79 -23.12 4.89
C LYS A 124 7.45 -23.31 3.52
N ASN A 125 8.72 -22.94 3.45
CA ASN A 125 9.60 -23.22 2.32
C ASN A 125 10.17 -24.64 2.39
N PRO A 126 10.78 -25.18 1.31
CA PRO A 126 11.43 -26.50 1.33
C PRO A 126 12.53 -26.64 2.37
N ASP A 127 13.23 -25.54 2.71
CA ASP A 127 14.28 -25.47 3.74
C ASP A 127 13.74 -25.30 5.16
N GLY A 128 12.41 -25.35 5.35
CA GLY A 128 11.75 -25.17 6.64
C GLY A 128 11.55 -23.72 7.07
N SER A 129 12.10 -22.74 6.36
CA SER A 129 11.90 -21.31 6.62
C SER A 129 10.48 -20.85 6.25
N CYS A 130 10.11 -19.64 6.69
CA CYS A 130 8.89 -18.94 6.32
C CYS A 130 9.26 -17.71 5.49
N SER A 131 8.58 -17.48 4.38
CA SER A 131 8.72 -16.22 3.64
C SER A 131 7.69 -15.23 4.13
N ILE A 132 8.15 -14.04 4.50
CA ILE A 132 7.30 -12.94 4.96
C ILE A 132 7.52 -11.69 4.12
N LEU A 133 6.53 -10.82 4.11
CA LEU A 133 6.69 -9.43 3.72
C LEU A 133 6.81 -8.61 4.99
N ALA A 134 8.00 -8.18 5.31
CA ALA A 134 8.27 -7.32 6.46
C ALA A 134 7.95 -5.87 6.12
N VAL A 135 7.36 -5.17 7.05
CA VAL A 135 6.96 -3.77 6.94
C VAL A 135 7.50 -3.00 8.12
N VAL A 136 8.09 -1.87 7.84
CA VAL A 136 8.57 -0.93 8.86
C VAL A 136 8.08 0.47 8.51
N SER A 137 7.60 1.20 9.51
CA SER A 137 7.12 2.58 9.35
C SER A 137 7.39 3.41 10.58
N THR A 138 7.53 4.72 10.42
CA THR A 138 7.56 5.63 11.57
C THR A 138 6.21 5.63 12.28
N ARG A 139 6.22 5.86 13.59
CA ARG A 139 4.98 5.96 14.39
C ARG A 139 4.14 7.15 13.95
N GLU A 140 4.80 8.27 13.71
CA GLU A 140 4.18 9.53 13.29
C GLU A 140 3.35 9.36 12.02
N PHE A 141 3.89 8.62 11.04
CA PHE A 141 3.19 8.35 9.79
C PHE A 141 1.86 7.62 10.02
N ILE A 142 1.87 6.53 10.76
CA ILE A 142 0.66 5.74 11.03
C ILE A 142 -0.31 6.50 11.94
N THR A 143 0.21 7.16 12.99
CA THR A 143 -0.61 7.90 13.94
C THR A 143 -1.32 9.08 13.29
N SER A 144 -0.69 9.78 12.31
CA SER A 144 -1.33 10.89 11.60
C SER A 144 -2.60 10.44 10.87
N TYR A 145 -2.57 9.30 10.22
CA TYR A 145 -3.76 8.74 9.56
C TYR A 145 -4.83 8.27 10.57
N ILE A 146 -4.41 7.62 11.67
CA ILE A 146 -5.34 7.20 12.72
C ILE A 146 -6.06 8.43 13.30
N SER A 147 -5.33 9.50 13.59
CA SER A 147 -5.89 10.75 14.12
C SER A 147 -6.85 11.39 13.14
N LEU A 148 -6.47 11.51 11.85
CA LEU A 148 -7.31 12.05 10.79
C LEU A 148 -8.69 11.36 10.73
N PHE A 149 -8.71 10.03 10.69
CA PHE A 149 -9.96 9.27 10.62
C PHE A 149 -10.78 9.38 11.91
N LYS A 150 -10.10 9.37 13.06
CA LYS A 150 -10.74 9.56 14.37
C LYS A 150 -11.43 10.93 14.47
N GLU A 151 -10.76 12.00 14.02
CA GLU A 151 -11.31 13.36 14.00
C GLU A 151 -12.50 13.47 13.04
N ALA A 152 -12.46 12.77 11.91
CA ALA A 152 -13.58 12.63 10.98
C ALA A 152 -14.70 11.71 11.50
N LYS A 153 -14.57 11.15 12.72
CA LYS A 153 -15.51 10.17 13.33
C LYS A 153 -15.69 8.89 12.52
N ILE A 154 -14.62 8.45 11.88
CA ILE A 154 -14.56 7.21 11.08
C ILE A 154 -13.69 6.21 11.82
N GLU A 155 -14.22 5.02 12.10
CA GLU A 155 -13.53 3.95 12.81
C GLU A 155 -12.75 3.07 11.82
N LEU A 156 -11.42 3.21 11.84
CA LEU A 156 -10.54 2.32 11.09
C LEU A 156 -10.46 0.96 11.79
N GLU A 157 -10.74 -0.09 11.03
CA GLU A 157 -10.54 -1.48 11.48
C GLU A 157 -9.16 -2.00 11.06
N VAL A 158 -8.72 -1.66 9.85
CA VAL A 158 -7.45 -2.13 9.27
C VAL A 158 -6.73 -0.98 8.57
N ILE A 159 -5.41 -0.95 8.71
CA ILE A 159 -4.51 -0.19 7.84
C ILE A 159 -3.68 -1.22 7.06
N ASP A 160 -3.82 -1.25 5.74
CA ASP A 160 -3.09 -2.15 4.84
C ASP A 160 -2.19 -1.34 3.88
N LEU A 161 -1.32 -2.01 3.18
CA LEU A 161 -0.37 -1.41 2.24
C LEU A 161 -0.72 -1.72 0.80
N VAL A 162 -0.45 -0.79 -0.10
CA VAL A 162 -0.60 -1.00 -1.56
C VAL A 162 0.17 -2.25 -2.00
N GLN A 163 1.39 -2.47 -1.52
CA GLN A 163 2.20 -3.64 -1.87
C GLN A 163 1.52 -4.96 -1.46
N ASN A 164 0.95 -5.02 -0.25
CA ASN A 164 0.23 -6.19 0.23
C ASN A 164 -1.05 -6.45 -0.58
N CYS A 165 -1.78 -5.39 -0.91
CA CYS A 165 -2.94 -5.47 -1.80
C CYS A 165 -2.56 -5.98 -3.19
N LEU A 166 -1.46 -5.48 -3.77
CA LEU A 166 -0.95 -5.93 -5.07
C LEU A 166 -0.55 -7.41 -5.03
N ILE A 167 0.16 -7.86 -3.99
CA ILE A 167 0.53 -9.27 -3.84
C ILE A 167 -0.73 -10.16 -3.81
N LYS A 168 -1.73 -9.78 -3.03
CA LYS A 168 -3.02 -10.50 -2.94
C LYS A 168 -3.74 -10.54 -4.30
N MET A 169 -3.71 -9.43 -5.05
CA MET A 169 -4.33 -9.31 -6.37
C MET A 169 -3.58 -10.14 -7.42
N MET A 170 -2.27 -9.99 -7.51
CA MET A 170 -1.45 -10.67 -8.53
C MET A 170 -1.53 -12.19 -8.39
N ARG A 171 -1.57 -12.73 -7.18
CA ARG A 171 -1.74 -14.17 -6.93
C ARG A 171 -3.05 -14.75 -7.45
N ARG A 172 -4.07 -13.92 -7.69
CA ARG A 172 -5.36 -14.35 -8.27
C ARG A 172 -5.36 -14.34 -9.80
N LEU A 173 -4.39 -13.70 -10.44
CA LEU A 173 -4.28 -13.59 -11.88
C LEU A 173 -3.51 -14.79 -12.44
N LYS A 174 -4.24 -15.84 -12.82
CA LYS A 174 -3.66 -17.09 -13.38
C LYS A 174 -2.73 -16.85 -14.55
N SER A 175 -2.99 -15.81 -15.37
CA SER A 175 -2.17 -15.44 -16.53
C SER A 175 -0.76 -14.97 -16.17
N LEU A 176 -0.51 -14.59 -14.91
CA LEU A 176 0.78 -14.10 -14.41
C LEU A 176 1.55 -15.12 -13.59
N GLN A 177 0.94 -16.28 -13.28
CA GLN A 177 1.58 -17.33 -12.46
C GLN A 177 2.88 -17.82 -13.10
N GLY A 178 3.93 -17.96 -12.28
CA GLY A 178 5.26 -18.40 -12.69
C GLY A 178 6.04 -17.41 -13.56
N LYS A 179 5.51 -16.22 -13.80
CA LYS A 179 6.15 -15.19 -14.64
C LYS A 179 6.93 -14.17 -13.84
N THR A 180 7.85 -13.50 -14.54
CA THR A 180 8.51 -12.28 -14.05
C THR A 180 7.86 -11.08 -14.74
N TYR A 181 7.36 -10.12 -13.95
CA TYR A 181 6.68 -8.93 -14.43
C TYR A 181 6.83 -7.77 -13.45
N ALA A 182 6.56 -6.57 -13.93
CA ALA A 182 6.47 -5.38 -13.09
C ALA A 182 5.07 -4.77 -13.18
N VAL A 183 4.59 -4.25 -12.04
CA VAL A 183 3.37 -3.45 -11.95
C VAL A 183 3.79 -2.01 -11.73
N PHE A 184 3.21 -1.11 -12.51
CA PHE A 184 3.46 0.33 -12.43
C PHE A 184 2.19 1.02 -11.98
N ILE A 185 2.31 1.86 -10.97
CA ILE A 185 1.24 2.75 -10.50
C ILE A 185 1.75 4.17 -10.60
N LEU A 186 1.06 4.96 -11.42
CA LEU A 186 1.35 6.38 -11.59
C LEU A 186 0.28 7.19 -10.84
N ASP A 187 0.74 8.02 -9.90
CA ASP A 187 -0.07 9.00 -9.16
C ASP A 187 0.52 10.38 -9.35
N LYS A 188 -0.11 11.21 -10.20
CA LYS A 188 0.47 12.46 -10.70
C LYS A 188 1.89 12.23 -11.24
N ASN A 189 2.89 12.74 -10.51
CA ASN A 189 4.29 12.66 -10.88
C ASN A 189 5.08 11.61 -10.07
N MET A 190 4.39 10.76 -9.29
CA MET A 190 5.02 9.65 -8.56
C MET A 190 4.75 8.33 -9.25
N LEU A 191 5.79 7.70 -9.74
CA LEU A 191 5.75 6.37 -10.34
C LEU A 191 6.23 5.33 -9.31
N MET A 192 5.32 4.48 -8.85
CA MET A 192 5.65 3.30 -8.06
C MET A 192 5.77 2.09 -8.97
N GLN A 193 6.85 1.34 -8.81
CA GLN A 193 7.16 0.13 -9.57
C GLN A 193 7.29 -1.03 -8.59
N CYS A 194 6.50 -2.08 -8.78
CA CYS A 194 6.57 -3.30 -7.99
C CYS A 194 7.02 -4.45 -8.90
N LEU A 195 8.12 -5.10 -8.56
CA LEU A 195 8.68 -6.21 -9.30
C LEU A 195 8.26 -7.54 -8.66
N PHE A 196 7.82 -8.45 -9.50
CA PHE A 196 7.45 -9.82 -9.15
C PHE A 196 8.25 -10.82 -9.99
N SER A 197 8.66 -11.93 -9.39
CA SER A 197 9.33 -13.03 -10.06
C SER A 197 8.88 -14.36 -9.49
N ASN A 198 8.42 -15.28 -10.35
CA ASN A 198 7.96 -16.59 -9.91
C ASN A 198 6.95 -16.51 -8.76
N ASP A 199 5.92 -15.68 -8.93
CA ASP A 199 4.85 -15.42 -7.95
C ASP A 199 5.28 -14.74 -6.63
N ASN A 200 6.56 -14.37 -6.50
CA ASN A 200 7.08 -13.70 -5.35
C ASN A 200 7.27 -12.20 -5.62
N PHE A 201 6.88 -11.39 -4.63
CA PHE A 201 7.23 -9.98 -4.61
C PHE A 201 8.73 -9.84 -4.35
N VAL A 202 9.41 -9.06 -5.19
CA VAL A 202 10.87 -8.87 -5.11
C VAL A 202 11.20 -7.54 -4.47
N MET A 203 10.63 -6.45 -4.99
CA MET A 203 10.93 -5.10 -4.52
C MET A 203 9.90 -4.07 -4.98
N THR A 204 9.91 -2.94 -4.29
CA THR A 204 9.27 -1.69 -4.73
C THR A 204 10.32 -0.62 -4.98
N ARG A 205 10.17 0.12 -6.07
CA ARG A 205 10.91 1.36 -6.35
C ARG A 205 9.91 2.49 -6.54
N ARG A 206 10.27 3.68 -6.05
CA ARG A 206 9.55 4.93 -6.32
C ARG A 206 10.45 5.87 -7.09
N SER A 207 9.90 6.51 -8.10
CA SER A 207 10.59 7.53 -8.91
C SER A 207 9.67 8.73 -9.05
N ARG A 208 10.21 9.92 -8.89
CA ARG A 208 9.49 11.14 -9.25
C ARG A 208 9.70 11.41 -10.73
N ILE A 209 8.63 11.70 -11.44
CA ILE A 209 8.61 12.20 -12.80
C ILE A 209 8.70 13.72 -12.70
N LEU A 210 9.68 14.33 -13.35
CA LEU A 210 9.92 15.76 -13.27
C LEU A 210 9.17 16.54 -14.33
N ALA A 211 8.94 15.91 -15.49
CA ALA A 211 8.13 16.49 -16.56
C ALA A 211 6.68 16.64 -16.12
N ASP A 212 6.03 17.72 -16.52
CA ASP A 212 4.59 17.91 -16.30
C ASP A 212 3.79 16.87 -17.11
N PRO A 213 2.68 16.31 -16.58
CA PRO A 213 1.85 15.36 -17.32
C PRO A 213 1.31 15.87 -18.66
N THR A 214 1.28 17.19 -18.86
CA THR A 214 0.88 17.83 -20.12
C THR A 214 2.01 18.01 -21.13
N ASP A 215 3.26 17.77 -20.72
CA ASP A 215 4.43 17.95 -21.54
C ASP A 215 4.75 16.70 -22.38
N GLU A 216 5.23 16.87 -23.62
CA GLU A 216 5.70 15.76 -24.48
C GLU A 216 6.83 14.95 -23.82
N GLY A 217 7.58 15.56 -22.91
CA GLY A 217 8.65 14.91 -22.15
C GLY A 217 8.18 13.88 -21.15
N PHE A 218 6.92 13.98 -20.69
CA PHE A 218 6.38 13.12 -19.64
C PHE A 218 6.38 11.64 -20.03
N GLU A 219 5.82 11.30 -21.18
CA GLU A 219 5.80 9.91 -21.66
C GLU A 219 7.21 9.34 -21.85
N ARG A 220 8.15 10.19 -22.32
CA ARG A 220 9.56 9.81 -22.50
C ARG A 220 10.19 9.47 -21.16
N GLU A 221 9.98 10.30 -20.12
CA GLU A 221 10.55 10.10 -18.79
C GLU A 221 9.95 8.86 -18.11
N VAL A 222 8.63 8.68 -18.17
CA VAL A 222 7.96 7.46 -17.69
C VAL A 222 8.52 6.23 -18.41
N GLY A 223 8.64 6.27 -19.72
CA GLY A 223 9.21 5.19 -20.52
C GLY A 223 10.69 4.88 -20.17
N GLN A 224 11.48 5.87 -19.83
CA GLN A 224 12.87 5.67 -19.34
C GLN A 224 12.89 4.95 -17.99
N ASN A 225 12.05 5.36 -17.05
CA ASN A 225 11.90 4.70 -15.75
C ASN A 225 11.46 3.23 -15.89
N ILE A 226 10.54 2.94 -16.80
CA ILE A 226 10.08 1.57 -17.10
C ILE A 226 11.23 0.75 -17.70
N ARG A 227 11.97 1.28 -18.66
CA ARG A 227 13.13 0.59 -19.28
C ARG A 227 14.24 0.30 -18.27
N HIS A 228 14.48 1.23 -17.34
CA HIS A 228 15.45 1.01 -16.28
C HIS A 228 15.12 -0.19 -15.39
N SER A 229 13.84 -0.43 -15.12
CA SER A 229 13.39 -1.58 -14.32
C SER A 229 13.69 -2.93 -14.97
N ARG A 230 13.76 -3.00 -16.31
CA ARG A 230 14.12 -4.23 -17.05
C ARG A 230 15.58 -4.65 -16.86
N ARG A 231 16.44 -3.72 -16.38
CA ARG A 231 17.87 -3.98 -16.15
C ARG A 231 18.17 -4.46 -14.73
N ILE A 232 17.18 -4.52 -13.85
CA ILE A 232 17.35 -5.02 -12.50
C ILE A 232 17.59 -6.53 -12.60
N LYS A 233 18.82 -6.95 -12.25
CA LYS A 233 19.17 -8.37 -12.16
C LYS A 233 18.47 -8.94 -10.92
N ILE A 234 17.65 -9.96 -11.12
CA ILE A 234 17.05 -10.76 -10.06
C ILE A 234 18.05 -11.90 -9.83
N HIS A 235 18.73 -11.88 -8.68
CA HIS A 235 19.66 -12.93 -8.27
C HIS A 235 18.94 -13.98 -7.42
#